data_062bf21f1742182c950429761a936eaa
#
_entry.id   062bf21f1742182c950429761a936eaa
#
_cell.length_a   1.000
_cell.length_b   1.000
_cell.length_c   1.000
_cell.angle_alpha   90.00
_cell.angle_beta   90.00
_cell.angle_gamma   90.00
#
_symmetry.space_group_name_H-M   'P 1'
#
loop_
_entity.id
_entity.type
_entity.pdbx_description
1 polymer ?
#
loop_
_entity_poly.entity_id
_entity_poly.type
_entity_poly.pdbx_seq_one_letter_code
_entity_poly.pdbx_strand_id
1 'polypeptide(L)'
;LELLRTFVRVSEVNSFTLAAESLGLPRSTVSEQVRALERLLGTQLFNRTTRRVQATQDGALLYTRSKDLLSGMDEIESLFSADDAELAGRLRVDLPTMMARRVIIPALPRFLQRFPRLQVELSCTDRQVDLLREGFDCVMRIGALHDLDVVARPVGQLSMRNCASPAYLARHGVPRTLQDLAGHQLVHYVRNLGGRCAGFEYVQGGQVQYQPMAGAVTVNNAEAYSAACLAGLGLIQVPAVGVAEHLQRGELVALLPAWQAPAMPVSLLYARQRHVPRRVQAFMQWLGEVLRSEVDATA
;
A
#
# COMPACT_ATOMS: atom_id res chain seq x y z
N LEU A 1 29.07 -9.56 6.13
CA LEU A 1 27.93 -8.72 5.83
C LEU A 1 27.38 -8.92 4.43
N GLU A 2 28.23 -9.05 3.41
CA GLU A 2 27.79 -9.30 2.02
C GLU A 2 26.91 -10.55 1.91
N LEU A 3 27.29 -11.66 2.54
CA LEU A 3 26.48 -12.88 2.55
C LEU A 3 25.06 -12.64 3.09
N LEU A 4 24.94 -11.81 4.15
CA LEU A 4 23.63 -11.47 4.71
C LEU A 4 22.84 -10.54 3.77
N ARG A 5 23.47 -9.55 3.14
CA ARG A 5 22.82 -8.69 2.14
C ARG A 5 22.28 -9.51 0.97
N THR A 6 23.07 -10.43 0.46
CA THR A 6 22.65 -11.35 -0.62
C THR A 6 21.51 -12.27 -0.19
N PHE A 7 21.61 -12.86 0.99
CA PHE A 7 20.54 -13.70 1.55
C PHE A 7 19.23 -12.92 1.72
N VAL A 8 19.30 -11.72 2.32
CA VAL A 8 18.11 -10.85 2.50
C VAL A 8 17.51 -10.52 1.13
N ARG A 9 18.32 -10.20 0.12
CA ARG A 9 17.81 -9.89 -1.21
C ARG A 9 17.12 -11.08 -1.88
N VAL A 10 17.69 -12.28 -1.79
CA VAL A 10 17.05 -13.51 -2.31
C VAL A 10 15.72 -13.76 -1.60
N SER A 11 15.66 -13.54 -0.28
CA SER A 11 14.43 -13.70 0.51
C SER A 11 13.34 -12.71 0.10
N GLU A 12 13.70 -11.45 -0.17
CA GLU A 12 12.77 -10.38 -0.56
C GLU A 12 12.12 -10.63 -1.93
N VAL A 13 12.89 -11.10 -2.89
CA VAL A 13 12.40 -11.29 -4.27
C VAL A 13 12.00 -12.74 -4.57
N ASN A 14 12.22 -13.66 -3.63
CA ASN A 14 11.97 -15.10 -3.75
C ASN A 14 12.55 -15.71 -5.03
N SER A 15 13.70 -15.18 -5.52
CA SER A 15 14.34 -15.58 -6.76
C SER A 15 15.83 -15.27 -6.75
N PHE A 16 16.66 -16.27 -7.03
CA PHE A 16 18.11 -16.07 -7.18
C PHE A 16 18.47 -15.23 -8.42
N THR A 17 17.70 -15.35 -9.50
CA THR A 17 17.92 -14.58 -10.73
C THR A 17 17.61 -13.09 -10.51
N LEU A 18 16.44 -12.78 -9.98
CA LEU A 18 16.06 -11.39 -9.69
C LEU A 18 16.97 -10.74 -8.64
N ALA A 19 17.42 -11.52 -7.64
CA ALA A 19 18.40 -11.04 -6.68
C ALA A 19 19.74 -10.71 -7.34
N ALA A 20 20.22 -11.57 -8.23
CA ALA A 20 21.45 -11.36 -8.97
C ALA A 20 21.40 -10.09 -9.84
N GLU A 21 20.35 -9.92 -10.61
CA GLU A 21 20.09 -8.72 -11.41
C GLU A 21 20.10 -7.46 -10.54
N SER A 22 19.38 -7.50 -9.42
CA SER A 22 19.27 -6.32 -8.54
C SER A 22 20.55 -6.00 -7.76
N LEU A 23 21.43 -6.97 -7.56
CA LEU A 23 22.73 -6.78 -6.89
C LEU A 23 23.87 -6.50 -7.88
N GLY A 24 23.61 -6.59 -9.19
CA GLY A 24 24.64 -6.47 -10.22
C GLY A 24 25.68 -7.61 -10.17
N LEU A 25 25.28 -8.79 -9.68
CA LEU A 25 26.15 -9.94 -9.50
C LEU A 25 25.75 -11.10 -10.44
N PRO A 26 26.70 -11.97 -10.84
CA PRO A 26 26.35 -13.21 -11.51
C PRO A 26 25.47 -14.12 -10.61
N ARG A 27 24.50 -14.81 -11.19
CA ARG A 27 23.64 -15.75 -10.47
C ARG A 27 24.41 -16.84 -9.72
N SER A 28 25.54 -17.30 -10.30
CA SER A 28 26.44 -18.26 -9.66
C SER A 28 26.97 -17.71 -8.33
N THR A 29 27.46 -16.46 -8.33
CA THR A 29 27.98 -15.77 -7.14
C THR A 29 26.90 -15.66 -6.05
N VAL A 30 25.68 -15.24 -6.40
CA VAL A 30 24.57 -15.19 -5.44
C VAL A 30 24.27 -16.56 -4.85
N SER A 31 24.24 -17.61 -5.67
CA SER A 31 24.07 -18.99 -5.22
C SER A 31 25.19 -19.46 -4.29
N GLU A 32 26.43 -19.14 -4.61
CA GLU A 32 27.59 -19.49 -3.79
C GLU A 32 27.61 -18.75 -2.46
N GLN A 33 27.29 -17.48 -2.44
CA GLN A 33 27.19 -16.66 -1.22
C GLN A 33 26.11 -17.21 -0.27
N VAL A 34 24.95 -17.55 -0.78
CA VAL A 34 23.89 -18.18 0.04
C VAL A 34 24.33 -19.54 0.58
N ARG A 35 24.95 -20.39 -0.27
CA ARG A 35 25.50 -21.69 0.19
C ARG A 35 26.61 -21.50 1.22
N ALA A 36 27.45 -20.48 1.08
CA ALA A 36 28.49 -20.17 2.04
C ALA A 36 27.87 -19.78 3.40
N LEU A 37 26.78 -19.01 3.39
CA LEU A 37 26.06 -18.64 4.58
C LEU A 37 25.38 -19.87 5.22
N GLU A 38 24.72 -20.74 4.44
CA GLU A 38 24.12 -21.98 4.91
C GLU A 38 25.18 -22.90 5.56
N ARG A 39 26.36 -23.02 4.95
CA ARG A 39 27.49 -23.78 5.55
C ARG A 39 28.01 -23.17 6.84
N LEU A 40 28.13 -21.84 6.90
CA LEU A 40 28.57 -21.13 8.11
C LEU A 40 27.62 -21.34 9.28
N LEU A 41 26.32 -21.38 9.00
CA LEU A 41 25.27 -21.50 10.01
C LEU A 41 24.84 -22.96 10.28
N GLY A 42 25.29 -23.91 9.45
CA GLY A 42 24.96 -25.31 9.58
C GLY A 42 23.50 -25.65 9.32
N THR A 43 22.75 -24.79 8.64
CA THR A 43 21.32 -24.98 8.33
C THR A 43 20.98 -24.55 6.91
N GLN A 44 19.92 -25.13 6.35
CA GLN A 44 19.35 -24.67 5.07
C GLN A 44 18.43 -23.50 5.29
N LEU A 45 18.65 -22.44 4.54
CA LEU A 45 17.87 -21.20 4.63
C LEU A 45 16.74 -21.14 3.58
N PHE A 46 16.87 -21.90 2.49
CA PHE A 46 15.87 -21.98 1.45
C PHE A 46 15.48 -23.42 1.10
N ASN A 47 14.19 -23.65 0.94
CA ASN A 47 13.66 -24.82 0.25
C ASN A 47 13.82 -24.60 -1.26
N ARG A 48 14.68 -25.39 -1.91
CA ARG A 48 14.95 -25.29 -3.34
C ARG A 48 14.07 -26.28 -4.08
N THR A 49 12.92 -25.85 -4.57
CA THR A 49 12.21 -26.58 -5.61
C THR A 49 12.50 -25.94 -6.97
N THR A 50 12.41 -26.71 -8.05
CA THR A 50 12.70 -26.22 -9.42
C THR A 50 11.80 -25.07 -9.86
N ARG A 51 10.74 -24.76 -9.12
CA ARG A 51 9.73 -23.71 -9.48
C ARG A 51 9.60 -22.58 -8.49
N ARG A 52 10.06 -22.72 -7.24
CA ARG A 52 9.92 -21.65 -6.22
C ARG A 52 11.07 -21.68 -5.22
N VAL A 53 11.53 -20.50 -4.82
CA VAL A 53 12.45 -20.30 -3.72
C VAL A 53 11.60 -19.86 -2.53
N GLN A 54 11.62 -20.62 -1.45
CA GLN A 54 10.90 -20.30 -0.22
C GLN A 54 11.87 -20.41 0.96
N ALA A 55 11.86 -19.41 1.85
CA ALA A 55 12.63 -19.50 3.07
C ALA A 55 12.13 -20.66 3.95
N THR A 56 13.07 -21.36 4.58
CA THR A 56 12.77 -22.31 5.66
C THR A 56 12.36 -21.55 6.91
N GLN A 57 11.97 -22.24 7.99
CA GLN A 57 11.71 -21.61 9.27
C GLN A 57 12.96 -20.88 9.78
N ASP A 58 14.15 -21.52 9.70
CA ASP A 58 15.42 -20.89 10.05
C ASP A 58 15.74 -19.70 9.14
N GLY A 59 15.45 -19.84 7.83
CA GLY A 59 15.58 -18.74 6.87
C GLY A 59 14.70 -17.54 7.24
N ALA A 60 13.45 -17.76 7.62
CA ALA A 60 12.56 -16.67 8.04
C ALA A 60 13.05 -15.98 9.33
N LEU A 61 13.53 -16.74 10.30
CA LEU A 61 14.13 -16.21 11.52
C LEU A 61 15.40 -15.40 11.21
N LEU A 62 16.30 -15.97 10.41
CA LEU A 62 17.53 -15.28 9.99
C LEU A 62 17.23 -14.01 9.20
N TYR A 63 16.21 -14.03 8.34
CA TYR A 63 15.79 -12.86 7.56
C TYR A 63 15.48 -11.67 8.47
N THR A 64 14.62 -11.88 9.48
CA THR A 64 14.26 -10.84 10.45
C THR A 64 15.50 -10.30 11.17
N ARG A 65 16.35 -11.18 11.69
CA ARG A 65 17.57 -10.79 12.41
C ARG A 65 18.60 -10.09 11.50
N SER A 66 18.70 -10.54 10.26
CA SER A 66 19.60 -9.90 9.29
C SER A 66 19.14 -8.51 8.91
N LYS A 67 17.83 -8.27 8.76
CA LYS A 67 17.30 -6.93 8.52
C LYS A 67 17.59 -5.99 9.69
N ASP A 68 17.43 -6.43 10.93
CA ASP A 68 17.76 -5.65 12.13
C ASP A 68 19.25 -5.27 12.15
N LEU A 69 20.13 -6.25 11.88
CA LEU A 69 21.58 -6.05 11.88
C LEU A 69 22.03 -5.11 10.77
N LEU A 70 21.55 -5.31 9.54
CA LEU A 70 21.88 -4.46 8.40
C LEU A 70 21.35 -3.04 8.61
N SER A 71 20.16 -2.89 9.18
CA SER A 71 19.60 -1.60 9.56
C SER A 71 20.47 -0.88 10.61
N GLY A 72 20.95 -1.60 11.63
CA GLY A 72 21.87 -1.04 12.63
C GLY A 72 23.21 -0.60 12.03
N MET A 73 23.72 -1.32 11.04
CA MET A 73 24.94 -0.89 10.29
C MET A 73 24.69 0.38 9.49
N ASP A 74 23.58 0.45 8.75
CA ASP A 74 23.21 1.67 8.01
C ASP A 74 23.05 2.86 8.98
N GLU A 75 22.57 2.62 10.21
CA GLU A 75 22.46 3.65 11.25
C GLU A 75 23.85 4.10 11.75
N ILE A 76 24.77 3.17 12.00
CA ILE A 76 26.14 3.49 12.41
C ILE A 76 26.82 4.32 11.32
N GLU A 77 26.70 3.92 10.05
CA GLU A 77 27.23 4.69 8.92
C GLU A 77 26.64 6.10 8.86
N SER A 78 25.38 6.26 9.22
CA SER A 78 24.66 7.55 9.22
C SER A 78 24.89 8.41 10.48
N LEU A 79 25.41 7.85 11.59
CA LEU A 79 25.65 8.61 12.82
C LEU A 79 26.64 9.77 12.65
N PHE A 80 27.56 9.63 11.71
CA PHE A 80 28.59 10.62 11.44
C PHE A 80 28.24 11.54 10.25
N SER A 81 27.07 11.32 9.63
CA SER A 81 26.55 12.14 8.55
C SER A 81 25.57 13.16 9.14
N ALA A 82 26.03 14.41 9.25
CA ALA A 82 25.21 15.53 9.75
C ALA A 82 24.19 16.02 8.71
N ASP A 83 24.34 15.63 7.43
CA ASP A 83 23.52 16.10 6.32
C ASP A 83 22.47 15.05 5.91
N ASP A 84 21.22 15.48 5.85
CA ASP A 84 20.11 14.68 5.31
C ASP A 84 20.37 14.20 3.86
N ALA A 85 21.13 14.97 3.08
CA ALA A 85 21.50 14.64 1.69
C ALA A 85 22.40 13.39 1.60
N GLU A 86 23.08 13.01 2.68
CA GLU A 86 23.91 11.80 2.74
C GLU A 86 23.12 10.53 3.02
N LEU A 87 21.81 10.65 3.34
CA LEU A 87 20.96 9.52 3.59
C LEU A 87 20.89 8.63 2.34
N ALA A 88 21.40 7.42 2.44
CA ALA A 88 21.54 6.51 1.32
C ALA A 88 20.85 5.17 1.57
N GLY A 89 20.70 4.39 0.52
CA GLY A 89 20.17 3.03 0.59
C GLY A 89 18.85 2.87 -0.12
N ARG A 90 18.28 1.67 -0.01
CA ARG A 90 17.03 1.30 -0.65
C ARG A 90 15.89 1.34 0.36
N LEU A 91 14.75 1.88 -0.09
CA LEU A 91 13.51 1.96 0.65
C LEU A 91 12.42 1.26 -0.16
N ARG A 92 11.83 0.20 0.41
CA ARG A 92 10.76 -0.57 -0.21
C ARG A 92 9.43 -0.24 0.45
N VAL A 93 8.49 0.28 -0.32
CA VAL A 93 7.21 0.75 0.19
C VAL A 93 6.06 0.16 -0.61
N ASP A 94 4.98 -0.25 0.08
CA ASP A 94 3.72 -0.58 -0.58
C ASP A 94 2.65 0.46 -0.26
N LEU A 95 2.00 0.94 -1.31
CA LEU A 95 1.00 2.01 -1.25
C LEU A 95 -0.28 1.57 -1.93
N PRO A 96 -1.47 2.01 -1.45
CA PRO A 96 -2.70 1.84 -2.20
C PRO A 96 -2.59 2.50 -3.58
N THR A 97 -3.06 1.80 -4.62
CA THR A 97 -2.86 2.18 -6.03
C THR A 97 -3.30 3.63 -6.31
N MET A 98 -4.47 4.02 -5.84
CA MET A 98 -5.02 5.36 -6.02
C MET A 98 -4.14 6.42 -5.34
N MET A 99 -3.71 6.20 -4.08
CA MET A 99 -2.85 7.12 -3.34
C MET A 99 -1.47 7.27 -3.99
N ALA A 100 -0.89 6.15 -4.42
CA ALA A 100 0.38 6.17 -5.13
C ALA A 100 0.29 7.07 -6.37
N ARG A 101 -0.72 6.84 -7.22
CA ARG A 101 -0.87 7.53 -8.50
C ARG A 101 -1.21 9.01 -8.34
N ARG A 102 -2.16 9.35 -7.46
CA ARG A 102 -2.75 10.70 -7.38
C ARG A 102 -2.00 11.64 -6.46
N VAL A 103 -1.36 11.10 -5.43
CA VAL A 103 -0.81 11.91 -4.33
C VAL A 103 0.70 11.71 -4.21
N ILE A 104 1.15 10.47 -4.03
CA ILE A 104 2.51 10.21 -3.59
C ILE A 104 3.54 10.34 -4.73
N ILE A 105 3.29 9.70 -5.88
CA ILE A 105 4.21 9.76 -7.03
C ILE A 105 4.38 11.19 -7.55
N PRO A 106 3.33 12.03 -7.68
CA PRO A 106 3.51 13.43 -8.06
C PRO A 106 4.34 14.25 -7.07
N ALA A 107 4.31 13.95 -5.78
CA ALA A 107 5.10 14.62 -4.75
C ALA A 107 6.54 14.04 -4.59
N LEU A 108 6.77 12.81 -5.06
CA LEU A 108 8.03 12.07 -4.86
C LEU A 108 9.29 12.79 -5.42
N PRO A 109 9.24 13.55 -6.53
CA PRO A 109 10.42 14.28 -7.01
C PRO A 109 11.03 15.20 -5.97
N ARG A 110 10.23 15.88 -5.14
CA ARG A 110 10.74 16.75 -4.07
C ARG A 110 11.43 15.96 -2.97
N PHE A 111 10.94 14.77 -2.64
CA PHE A 111 11.59 13.87 -1.70
C PHE A 111 12.95 13.39 -2.22
N LEU A 112 13.01 12.95 -3.47
CA LEU A 112 14.26 12.48 -4.09
C LEU A 112 15.29 13.59 -4.31
N GLN A 113 14.86 14.84 -4.52
CA GLN A 113 15.75 16.01 -4.55
C GLN A 113 16.39 16.25 -3.18
N ARG A 114 15.65 16.07 -2.08
CA ARG A 114 16.18 16.20 -0.72
C ARG A 114 17.10 15.04 -0.35
N PHE A 115 16.82 13.84 -0.85
CA PHE A 115 17.54 12.59 -0.52
C PHE A 115 18.07 11.91 -1.80
N PRO A 116 19.03 12.48 -2.51
CA PRO A 116 19.42 12.04 -3.86
C PRO A 116 20.10 10.66 -3.90
N ARG A 117 20.57 10.15 -2.76
CA ARG A 117 21.22 8.83 -2.65
C ARG A 117 20.25 7.71 -2.25
N LEU A 118 18.96 8.02 -2.03
CA LEU A 118 17.94 7.02 -1.75
C LEU A 118 17.41 6.42 -3.06
N GLN A 119 17.22 5.12 -3.04
CA GLN A 119 16.51 4.37 -4.08
C GLN A 119 15.16 3.94 -3.52
N VAL A 120 14.06 4.37 -4.13
CA VAL A 120 12.71 4.06 -3.69
C VAL A 120 12.11 3.00 -4.61
N GLU A 121 11.76 1.84 -4.04
CA GLU A 121 11.01 0.79 -4.71
C GLU A 121 9.54 0.88 -4.26
N LEU A 122 8.66 1.24 -5.19
CA LEU A 122 7.23 1.35 -4.92
C LEU A 122 6.49 0.12 -5.44
N SER A 123 5.82 -0.58 -4.53
CA SER A 123 4.74 -1.50 -4.85
C SER A 123 3.41 -0.74 -4.73
N CYS A 124 2.53 -0.92 -5.69
CA CYS A 124 1.23 -0.23 -5.70
C CYS A 124 0.13 -1.28 -5.73
N THR A 125 -0.42 -1.64 -4.56
CA THR A 125 -1.44 -2.68 -4.47
C THR A 125 -2.54 -2.32 -3.48
N ASP A 126 -3.76 -2.77 -3.79
CA ASP A 126 -4.91 -2.63 -2.88
C ASP A 126 -5.15 -3.91 -2.05
N ARG A 127 -4.38 -4.99 -2.31
CA ARG A 127 -4.42 -6.20 -1.50
C ARG A 127 -3.72 -6.00 -0.15
N GLN A 128 -4.07 -6.83 0.81
CA GLN A 128 -3.30 -6.91 2.04
C GLN A 128 -1.96 -7.62 1.77
N VAL A 129 -0.83 -6.92 2.02
CA VAL A 129 0.51 -7.48 1.92
C VAL A 129 0.99 -7.91 3.30
N ASP A 130 1.83 -8.93 3.34
CA ASP A 130 2.60 -9.30 4.53
C ASP A 130 3.90 -8.47 4.52
N LEU A 131 3.92 -7.40 5.33
CA LEU A 131 5.05 -6.47 5.40
C LEU A 131 6.38 -7.17 5.64
N LEU A 132 6.41 -8.13 6.57
CA LEU A 132 7.62 -8.84 6.96
C LEU A 132 8.06 -9.82 5.88
N ARG A 133 7.15 -10.66 5.39
CA ARG A 133 7.46 -11.69 4.38
C ARG A 133 7.81 -11.12 3.02
N GLU A 134 7.16 -10.01 2.63
CA GLU A 134 7.40 -9.36 1.36
C GLU A 134 8.54 -8.32 1.44
N GLY A 135 9.10 -8.10 2.64
CA GLY A 135 10.29 -7.28 2.87
C GLY A 135 10.08 -5.79 2.69
N PHE A 136 8.86 -5.30 2.89
CA PHE A 136 8.61 -3.86 2.89
C PHE A 136 9.16 -3.19 4.15
N ASP A 137 9.71 -1.99 3.98
CA ASP A 137 10.16 -1.15 5.10
C ASP A 137 8.98 -0.37 5.70
N CYS A 138 8.03 0.05 4.84
CA CYS A 138 6.82 0.76 5.23
C CYS A 138 5.68 0.40 4.28
N VAL A 139 4.47 0.37 4.82
CA VAL A 139 3.23 0.08 4.05
C VAL A 139 2.18 1.11 4.44
N MET A 140 1.53 1.75 3.45
CA MET A 140 0.34 2.57 3.71
C MET A 140 -0.91 1.70 3.60
N ARG A 141 -1.86 1.91 4.52
CA ARG A 141 -3.17 1.26 4.47
C ARG A 141 -4.29 2.26 4.73
N ILE A 142 -5.39 2.08 4.01
CA ILE A 142 -6.63 2.83 4.15
C ILE A 142 -7.70 1.89 4.70
N GLY A 143 -8.47 2.36 5.69
CA GLY A 143 -9.51 1.63 6.37
C GLY A 143 -9.06 0.96 7.66
N ALA A 144 -9.97 0.18 8.25
CA ALA A 144 -9.72 -0.51 9.51
C ALA A 144 -8.60 -1.55 9.39
N LEU A 145 -7.74 -1.57 10.40
CA LEU A 145 -6.66 -2.54 10.56
C LEU A 145 -7.11 -3.64 11.50
N HIS A 146 -6.81 -4.89 11.17
CA HIS A 146 -7.12 -6.05 12.00
C HIS A 146 -5.84 -6.87 12.21
N ASP A 147 -5.62 -7.33 13.44
CA ASP A 147 -4.61 -8.33 13.87
C ASP A 147 -3.24 -8.21 13.17
N LEU A 148 -2.56 -7.08 13.42
CA LEU A 148 -1.26 -6.84 12.82
C LEU A 148 -0.14 -6.96 13.87
N ASP A 149 0.83 -7.81 13.62
CA ASP A 149 2.09 -7.86 14.39
C ASP A 149 3.10 -6.82 13.89
N VAL A 150 2.61 -5.58 13.73
CA VAL A 150 3.36 -4.41 13.24
C VAL A 150 2.98 -3.16 14.01
N VAL A 151 3.80 -2.12 13.90
CA VAL A 151 3.45 -0.81 14.45
C VAL A 151 2.58 -0.08 13.42
N ALA A 152 1.43 0.42 13.86
CA ALA A 152 0.55 1.24 13.06
C ALA A 152 0.63 2.70 13.55
N ARG A 153 0.99 3.63 12.66
CA ARG A 153 1.00 5.07 12.90
C ARG A 153 -0.13 5.72 12.11
N PRO A 154 -1.17 6.24 12.76
CA PRO A 154 -2.21 7.01 12.08
C PRO A 154 -1.61 8.29 11.46
N VAL A 155 -2.02 8.62 10.23
CA VAL A 155 -1.55 9.80 9.52
C VAL A 155 -2.68 10.71 9.02
N GLY A 156 -3.93 10.27 9.12
CA GLY A 156 -5.09 11.07 8.75
C GLY A 156 -6.32 10.21 8.49
N GLN A 157 -7.33 10.86 7.92
CA GLN A 157 -8.58 10.23 7.49
C GLN A 157 -8.96 10.78 6.12
N LEU A 158 -9.54 9.96 5.26
CA LEU A 158 -10.04 10.36 3.95
C LEU A 158 -11.56 10.44 4.00
N SER A 159 -12.12 11.61 3.68
CA SER A 159 -13.55 11.78 3.48
C SER A 159 -14.02 10.96 2.29
N MET A 160 -15.25 10.42 2.39
CA MET A 160 -15.83 9.59 1.34
C MET A 160 -16.79 10.39 0.46
N ARG A 161 -16.97 9.96 -0.79
CA ARG A 161 -17.97 10.50 -1.73
C ARG A 161 -18.71 9.36 -2.38
N ASN A 162 -20.01 9.56 -2.56
CA ASN A 162 -20.86 8.70 -3.38
C ASN A 162 -20.90 9.30 -4.77
N CYS A 163 -20.61 8.54 -5.80
CA CYS A 163 -20.52 9.02 -7.16
C CYS A 163 -21.19 8.09 -8.16
N ALA A 164 -21.69 8.66 -9.26
CA ALA A 164 -22.06 7.94 -10.46
C ALA A 164 -21.71 8.78 -11.71
N SER A 165 -21.58 8.13 -12.87
CA SER A 165 -21.36 8.84 -14.13
C SER A 165 -22.68 9.44 -14.66
N PRO A 166 -22.60 10.59 -15.39
CA PRO A 166 -23.78 11.17 -16.04
C PRO A 166 -24.52 10.19 -16.95
N ALA A 167 -23.78 9.33 -17.65
CA ALA A 167 -24.36 8.32 -18.53
C ALA A 167 -25.19 7.27 -17.77
N TYR A 168 -24.76 6.89 -16.56
CA TYR A 168 -25.55 6.03 -15.67
C TYR A 168 -26.82 6.74 -15.21
N LEU A 169 -26.68 7.98 -14.73
CA LEU A 169 -27.79 8.77 -14.18
C LEU A 169 -28.84 9.09 -15.24
N ALA A 170 -28.46 9.31 -16.50
CA ALA A 170 -29.38 9.52 -17.60
C ALA A 170 -30.29 8.30 -17.85
N ARG A 171 -29.82 7.09 -17.57
CA ARG A 171 -30.59 5.84 -17.75
C ARG A 171 -31.42 5.44 -16.55
N HIS A 172 -30.92 5.74 -15.34
CA HIS A 172 -31.51 5.21 -14.08
C HIS A 172 -32.12 6.31 -13.20
N GLY A 173 -31.98 7.59 -13.57
CA GLY A 173 -32.34 8.70 -12.71
C GLY A 173 -31.28 9.04 -11.67
N VAL A 174 -31.52 10.12 -10.92
CA VAL A 174 -30.63 10.60 -9.85
C VAL A 174 -31.24 10.21 -8.51
N PRO A 175 -30.60 9.32 -7.72
CA PRO A 175 -31.11 8.98 -6.38
C PRO A 175 -30.97 10.19 -5.46
N ARG A 176 -32.02 10.52 -4.73
CA ARG A 176 -32.08 11.64 -3.76
C ARG A 176 -32.26 11.16 -2.34
N THR A 177 -32.75 9.93 -2.16
CA THR A 177 -33.01 9.30 -0.86
C THR A 177 -32.42 7.89 -0.83
N LEU A 178 -32.31 7.29 0.36
CA LEU A 178 -31.91 5.88 0.50
C LEU A 178 -32.89 4.92 -0.17
N GLN A 179 -34.20 5.27 -0.18
CA GLN A 179 -35.22 4.46 -0.81
C GLN A 179 -35.05 4.33 -2.32
N ASP A 180 -34.53 5.40 -2.96
CA ASP A 180 -34.28 5.41 -4.41
C ASP A 180 -33.23 4.38 -4.81
N LEU A 181 -32.30 4.04 -3.88
CA LEU A 181 -31.22 3.07 -4.12
C LEU A 181 -31.74 1.67 -4.51
N ALA A 182 -33.00 1.33 -4.20
CA ALA A 182 -33.60 0.08 -4.62
C ALA A 182 -33.69 -0.07 -6.15
N GLY A 183 -33.74 1.05 -6.90
CA GLY A 183 -33.73 1.09 -8.37
C GLY A 183 -32.31 1.22 -8.99
N HIS A 184 -31.27 1.21 -8.17
CA HIS A 184 -29.91 1.48 -8.63
C HIS A 184 -28.98 0.27 -8.44
N GLN A 185 -27.85 0.29 -9.16
CA GLN A 185 -26.78 -0.70 -9.06
C GLN A 185 -25.61 -0.11 -8.31
N LEU A 186 -24.99 -0.89 -7.42
CA LEU A 186 -23.72 -0.58 -6.77
C LEU A 186 -22.61 -1.38 -7.46
N VAL A 187 -21.53 -0.77 -7.85
CA VAL A 187 -20.31 -1.52 -8.14
C VAL A 187 -19.79 -2.04 -6.80
N HIS A 188 -19.65 -3.34 -6.66
CA HIS A 188 -19.20 -3.93 -5.41
C HIS A 188 -17.68 -3.85 -5.29
N TYR A 189 -17.20 -3.37 -4.15
CA TYR A 189 -15.78 -3.41 -3.82
C TYR A 189 -15.52 -4.44 -2.72
N VAL A 190 -14.57 -5.34 -2.96
CA VAL A 190 -14.14 -6.35 -1.99
C VAL A 190 -12.62 -6.41 -1.96
N ARG A 191 -12.01 -6.66 -0.80
CA ARG A 191 -10.55 -6.81 -0.71
C ARG A 191 -10.04 -8.05 -1.45
N ASN A 192 -10.81 -9.14 -1.37
CA ASN A 192 -10.51 -10.40 -2.04
C ASN A 192 -11.76 -10.85 -2.80
N LEU A 193 -11.58 -11.31 -4.03
CA LEU A 193 -12.68 -11.89 -4.82
C LEU A 193 -13.28 -13.09 -4.09
N GLY A 194 -14.60 -13.21 -4.13
CA GLY A 194 -15.37 -14.17 -3.33
C GLY A 194 -15.83 -13.62 -1.97
N GLY A 195 -15.33 -12.46 -1.52
CA GLY A 195 -15.87 -11.74 -0.37
C GLY A 195 -17.28 -11.20 -0.62
N ARG A 196 -18.02 -10.92 0.45
CA ARG A 196 -19.35 -10.29 0.37
C ARG A 196 -19.23 -8.77 0.50
N CYS A 197 -19.90 -8.04 -0.39
CA CYS A 197 -20.17 -6.62 -0.23
C CYS A 197 -21.39 -6.45 0.70
N ALA A 198 -21.27 -5.59 1.72
CA ALA A 198 -22.37 -5.32 2.65
C ALA A 198 -23.48 -4.44 2.04
N GLY A 199 -23.19 -3.78 0.93
CA GLY A 199 -24.08 -2.83 0.28
C GLY A 199 -23.55 -1.40 0.36
N PHE A 200 -24.47 -0.43 0.21
CA PHE A 200 -24.19 1.00 0.33
C PHE A 200 -24.03 1.36 1.81
N GLU A 201 -22.89 1.90 2.17
CA GLU A 201 -22.52 2.26 3.53
C GLU A 201 -22.84 3.73 3.82
N TYR A 202 -23.42 4.04 4.97
CA TYR A 202 -23.71 5.41 5.37
C TYR A 202 -23.73 5.56 6.89
N VAL A 203 -23.65 6.79 7.37
CA VAL A 203 -23.75 7.11 8.80
C VAL A 203 -25.12 7.69 9.09
N GLN A 204 -25.81 7.13 10.08
CA GLN A 204 -27.08 7.64 10.59
C GLN A 204 -27.09 7.57 12.13
N GLY A 205 -27.37 8.69 12.79
CA GLY A 205 -27.35 8.76 14.25
C GLY A 205 -26.00 8.43 14.88
N GLY A 206 -24.89 8.68 14.16
CA GLY A 206 -23.52 8.36 14.62
C GLY A 206 -23.14 6.87 14.46
N GLN A 207 -24.02 6.06 13.89
CA GLN A 207 -23.77 4.63 13.64
C GLN A 207 -23.64 4.35 12.16
N VAL A 208 -22.75 3.43 11.81
CA VAL A 208 -22.59 2.92 10.44
C VAL A 208 -23.72 1.97 10.12
N GLN A 209 -24.39 2.21 9.01
CA GLN A 209 -25.50 1.42 8.49
C GLN A 209 -25.18 0.97 7.06
N TYR A 210 -25.84 -0.08 6.62
CA TYR A 210 -25.69 -0.66 5.28
C TYR A 210 -27.05 -0.85 4.62
N GLN A 211 -27.20 -0.27 3.42
CA GLN A 211 -28.34 -0.53 2.55
C GLN A 211 -27.95 -1.60 1.53
N PRO A 212 -28.56 -2.79 1.55
CA PRO A 212 -28.31 -3.79 0.53
C PRO A 212 -28.63 -3.26 -0.86
N MET A 213 -27.72 -3.43 -1.80
CA MET A 213 -27.91 -3.04 -3.19
C MET A 213 -27.46 -4.17 -4.12
N ALA A 214 -28.17 -4.29 -5.25
CA ALA A 214 -27.75 -5.15 -6.33
C ALA A 214 -26.51 -4.57 -7.03
N GLY A 215 -25.71 -5.43 -7.63
CA GLY A 215 -24.55 -5.03 -8.41
C GLY A 215 -24.09 -6.17 -9.33
N ALA A 216 -23.91 -5.85 -10.61
CA ALA A 216 -23.46 -6.83 -11.60
C ALA A 216 -21.95 -7.01 -11.63
N VAL A 217 -21.19 -6.05 -11.05
CA VAL A 217 -19.74 -6.01 -11.11
C VAL A 217 -19.16 -5.93 -9.71
N THR A 218 -18.19 -6.81 -9.45
CA THR A 218 -17.39 -6.81 -8.22
C THR A 218 -15.92 -6.65 -8.58
N VAL A 219 -15.24 -5.72 -7.91
CA VAL A 219 -13.83 -5.41 -8.12
C VAL A 219 -13.06 -5.44 -6.79
N ASN A 220 -11.75 -5.58 -6.85
CA ASN A 220 -10.86 -5.57 -5.69
C ASN A 220 -9.72 -4.56 -5.81
N ASN A 221 -9.88 -3.59 -6.70
CA ASN A 221 -8.88 -2.57 -7.00
C ASN A 221 -9.55 -1.21 -7.19
N ALA A 222 -8.99 -0.16 -6.59
CA ALA A 222 -9.59 1.18 -6.59
C ALA A 222 -9.67 1.82 -7.98
N GLU A 223 -8.71 1.56 -8.87
CA GLU A 223 -8.74 2.06 -10.25
C GLU A 223 -9.85 1.39 -11.06
N ALA A 224 -9.98 0.05 -10.95
CA ALA A 224 -11.07 -0.69 -11.58
C ALA A 224 -12.44 -0.24 -11.03
N TYR A 225 -12.52 0.11 -9.74
CA TYR A 225 -13.74 0.63 -9.12
C TYR A 225 -14.19 1.94 -9.74
N SER A 226 -13.25 2.90 -9.87
CA SER A 226 -13.51 4.18 -10.52
C SER A 226 -13.83 4.02 -12.02
N ALA A 227 -13.08 3.16 -12.73
CA ALA A 227 -13.31 2.89 -14.14
C ALA A 227 -14.70 2.28 -14.40
N ALA A 228 -15.16 1.35 -13.56
CA ALA A 228 -16.49 0.77 -13.65
C ALA A 228 -17.61 1.81 -13.49
N CYS A 229 -17.44 2.75 -12.56
CA CYS A 229 -18.37 3.86 -12.38
C CYS A 229 -18.40 4.80 -13.60
N LEU A 230 -17.23 5.19 -14.12
CA LEU A 230 -17.10 6.01 -15.31
C LEU A 230 -17.76 5.34 -16.55
N ALA A 231 -17.62 4.03 -16.66
CA ALA A 231 -18.26 3.23 -17.70
C ALA A 231 -19.80 3.10 -17.51
N GLY A 232 -20.37 3.62 -16.43
CA GLY A 232 -21.81 3.61 -16.19
C GLY A 232 -22.36 2.28 -15.67
N LEU A 233 -21.55 1.51 -14.92
CA LEU A 233 -21.94 0.21 -14.37
C LEU A 233 -22.65 0.31 -13.01
N GLY A 234 -22.64 1.48 -12.36
CA GLY A 234 -23.31 1.69 -11.08
C GLY A 234 -22.72 2.84 -10.27
N LEU A 235 -23.23 3.00 -9.06
CA LEU A 235 -22.70 3.92 -8.05
C LEU A 235 -21.45 3.33 -7.42
N ILE A 236 -20.59 4.23 -6.90
CA ILE A 236 -19.43 3.89 -6.07
C ILE A 236 -19.37 4.76 -4.83
N GLN A 237 -18.68 4.26 -3.80
CA GLN A 237 -18.32 4.99 -2.58
C GLN A 237 -16.80 5.00 -2.44
N VAL A 238 -16.17 6.15 -2.60
CA VAL A 238 -14.71 6.25 -2.73
C VAL A 238 -14.16 7.42 -1.95
N PRO A 239 -12.87 7.41 -1.56
CA PRO A 239 -12.21 8.59 -1.02
C PRO A 239 -12.30 9.77 -1.99
N ALA A 240 -12.63 10.96 -1.46
CA ALA A 240 -12.85 12.18 -2.25
C ALA A 240 -11.64 12.51 -3.14
N VAL A 241 -10.43 12.36 -2.63
CA VAL A 241 -9.17 12.58 -3.37
C VAL A 241 -9.06 11.72 -4.63
N GLY A 242 -9.63 10.50 -4.61
CA GLY A 242 -9.60 9.59 -5.76
C GLY A 242 -10.46 10.02 -6.94
N VAL A 243 -11.47 10.86 -6.73
CA VAL A 243 -12.44 11.26 -7.76
C VAL A 243 -12.52 12.77 -7.98
N ALA A 244 -11.72 13.56 -7.27
CA ALA A 244 -11.78 15.04 -7.32
C ALA A 244 -11.70 15.58 -8.75
N GLU A 245 -10.73 15.11 -9.56
CA GLU A 245 -10.60 15.53 -10.96
C GLU A 245 -11.79 15.12 -11.81
N HIS A 246 -12.34 13.91 -11.63
CA HIS A 246 -13.50 13.43 -12.38
C HIS A 246 -14.75 14.25 -12.06
N LEU A 247 -14.91 14.65 -10.77
CA LEU A 247 -15.99 15.55 -10.35
C LEU A 247 -15.83 16.95 -10.96
N GLN A 248 -14.62 17.51 -10.96
CA GLN A 248 -14.32 18.81 -11.55
C GLN A 248 -14.57 18.83 -13.06
N ARG A 249 -14.27 17.75 -13.76
CA ARG A 249 -14.49 17.60 -15.22
C ARG A 249 -15.92 17.22 -15.58
N GLY A 250 -16.80 16.99 -14.58
CA GLY A 250 -18.18 16.54 -14.81
C GLY A 250 -18.28 15.10 -15.33
N GLU A 251 -17.20 14.31 -15.27
CA GLU A 251 -17.19 12.90 -15.67
C GLU A 251 -17.87 12.02 -14.62
N LEU A 252 -17.91 12.48 -13.37
CA LEU A 252 -18.69 11.93 -12.27
C LEU A 252 -19.53 13.02 -11.62
N VAL A 253 -20.64 12.59 -11.01
CA VAL A 253 -21.55 13.45 -10.24
C VAL A 253 -21.58 12.92 -8.81
N ALA A 254 -21.41 13.82 -7.84
CA ALA A 254 -21.57 13.49 -6.43
C ALA A 254 -23.04 13.32 -6.07
N LEU A 255 -23.37 12.31 -5.27
CA LEU A 255 -24.72 11.91 -4.93
C LEU A 255 -24.90 11.80 -3.42
N LEU A 256 -26.15 11.91 -2.96
CA LEU A 256 -26.54 11.60 -1.60
C LEU A 256 -25.62 12.19 -0.53
N PRO A 257 -25.41 13.53 -0.51
CA PRO A 257 -24.45 14.18 0.40
C PRO A 257 -24.79 13.99 1.88
N ALA A 258 -26.05 13.75 2.21
CA ALA A 258 -26.51 13.50 3.57
C ALA A 258 -26.22 12.06 4.05
N TRP A 259 -25.87 11.14 3.15
CA TRP A 259 -25.62 9.72 3.44
C TRP A 259 -24.25 9.28 2.94
N GLN A 260 -23.22 9.84 3.56
CA GLN A 260 -21.83 9.47 3.26
C GLN A 260 -21.39 8.28 4.10
N ALA A 261 -20.53 7.45 3.53
CA ALA A 261 -19.78 6.47 4.32
C ALA A 261 -18.87 7.19 5.33
N PRO A 262 -18.51 6.55 6.45
CA PRO A 262 -17.59 7.14 7.42
C PRO A 262 -16.23 7.41 6.77
N ALA A 263 -15.53 8.43 7.27
CA ALA A 263 -14.17 8.71 6.83
C ALA A 263 -13.26 7.49 7.09
N MET A 264 -12.40 7.17 6.11
CA MET A 264 -11.50 6.04 6.21
C MET A 264 -10.18 6.43 6.85
N PRO A 265 -9.76 5.80 7.96
CA PRO A 265 -8.45 6.08 8.55
C PRO A 265 -7.32 5.68 7.59
N VAL A 266 -6.25 6.46 7.59
CA VAL A 266 -5.00 6.19 6.88
C VAL A 266 -3.91 5.94 7.90
N SER A 267 -3.22 4.82 7.75
CA SER A 267 -2.14 4.43 8.64
C SER A 267 -0.89 4.00 7.87
N LEU A 268 0.27 4.32 8.44
CA LEU A 268 1.56 3.79 8.03
C LEU A 268 1.92 2.61 8.93
N LEU A 269 2.24 1.49 8.30
CA LEU A 269 2.61 0.25 8.97
C LEU A 269 4.10 0.00 8.76
N TYR A 270 4.80 -0.38 9.82
CA TYR A 270 6.21 -0.76 9.75
C TYR A 270 6.53 -1.82 10.81
N ALA A 271 7.61 -2.56 10.61
CA ALA A 271 8.00 -3.62 11.51
C ALA A 271 8.28 -3.08 12.93
N ARG A 272 7.87 -3.85 13.94
CA ARG A 272 8.24 -3.56 15.33
C ARG A 272 9.72 -3.87 15.51
N GLN A 273 10.55 -2.86 15.40
CA GLN A 273 12.00 -2.94 15.54
C GLN A 273 12.46 -2.05 16.69
N ARG A 274 13.62 -2.39 17.30
CA ARG A 274 14.22 -1.57 18.37
C ARG A 274 14.58 -0.17 17.84
N HIS A 275 15.03 -0.10 16.59
CA HIS A 275 15.37 1.14 15.89
C HIS A 275 14.80 1.12 14.48
N VAL A 276 14.02 2.12 14.13
CA VAL A 276 13.51 2.32 12.78
C VAL A 276 14.60 3.04 11.97
N PRO A 277 15.02 2.53 10.80
CA PRO A 277 16.07 3.16 10.00
C PRO A 277 15.75 4.62 9.69
N ARG A 278 16.76 5.52 9.72
CA ARG A 278 16.58 6.95 9.43
C ARG A 278 15.89 7.20 8.08
N ARG A 279 16.21 6.43 7.04
CA ARG A 279 15.57 6.53 5.73
C ARG A 279 14.07 6.25 5.77
N VAL A 280 13.64 5.27 6.59
CA VAL A 280 12.22 4.94 6.79
C VAL A 280 11.53 6.04 7.57
N GLN A 281 12.17 6.56 8.63
CA GLN A 281 11.66 7.69 9.41
C GLN A 281 11.46 8.94 8.54
N ALA A 282 12.47 9.30 7.73
CA ALA A 282 12.42 10.44 6.82
C ALA A 282 11.28 10.31 5.81
N PHE A 283 11.10 9.11 5.22
CA PHE A 283 10.01 8.84 4.31
C PHE A 283 8.64 8.93 4.99
N MET A 284 8.48 8.30 6.15
CA MET A 284 7.21 8.35 6.90
C MET A 284 6.85 9.77 7.33
N GLN A 285 7.84 10.59 7.70
CA GLN A 285 7.63 11.98 8.04
C GLN A 285 7.17 12.78 6.82
N TRP A 286 7.90 12.69 5.71
CA TRP A 286 7.53 13.33 4.45
C TRP A 286 6.15 12.89 3.97
N LEU A 287 5.86 11.59 4.02
CA LEU A 287 4.56 11.06 3.63
C LEU A 287 3.42 11.63 4.48
N GLY A 288 3.65 11.77 5.79
CA GLY A 288 2.69 12.41 6.70
C GLY A 288 2.48 13.90 6.39
N GLU A 289 3.48 14.61 5.89
CA GLU A 289 3.38 16.01 5.44
C GLU A 289 2.54 16.11 4.16
N VAL A 290 2.83 15.26 3.18
CA VAL A 290 2.07 15.20 1.92
C VAL A 290 0.60 14.86 2.15
N LEU A 291 0.33 13.88 3.02
CA LEU A 291 -1.05 13.47 3.33
C LEU A 291 -1.85 14.55 4.06
N ARG A 292 -1.23 15.30 4.97
CA ARG A 292 -1.92 16.41 5.64
C ARG A 292 -2.37 17.47 4.65
N SER A 293 -1.52 17.84 3.69
CA SER A 293 -1.89 18.82 2.66
C SER A 293 -3.08 18.38 1.80
N GLU A 294 -3.22 17.08 1.54
CA GLU A 294 -4.32 16.53 0.74
C GLU A 294 -5.60 16.32 1.56
N VAL A 295 -5.47 15.95 2.83
CA VAL A 295 -6.61 15.79 3.74
C VAL A 295 -7.26 17.15 4.00
N ASP A 296 -6.46 18.19 4.26
CA ASP A 296 -6.96 19.55 4.48
C ASP A 296 -7.59 20.17 3.22
N ALA A 297 -7.10 19.80 2.03
CA ALA A 297 -7.65 20.27 0.75
C ALA A 297 -8.99 19.62 0.36
N THR A 298 -9.33 18.47 0.97
CA THR A 298 -10.56 17.69 0.64
C THR A 298 -11.60 17.69 1.77
N ALA A 299 -11.34 18.37 2.88
CA ALA A 299 -12.28 18.57 3.98
C ALA A 299 -13.28 19.68 3.63
#